data_3b568a2e5adf0dcd1828cd4a1472638a
#
_entry.id   3b568a2e5adf0dcd1828cd4a1472638a
#
_cell.length_a   1.000
_cell.length_b   1.000
_cell.length_c   1.000
_cell.angle_alpha   90.00
_cell.angle_beta   90.00
_cell.angle_gamma   90.00
#
_symmetry.space_group_name_H-M   'P 1'
#
loop_
_entity.id
_entity.type
_entity.pdbx_description
1 polymer ?
#
loop_
_entity_poly.entity_id
_entity_poly.type
_entity_poly.pdbx_seq_one_letter_code
_entity_poly.pdbx_strand_id
1 'polypeptide(L)'
;MELSEMQTRVAELEQQISALPAGSVTKKTVSGKDYFYHRWTENKKRREKYIPTDELKDFRAQIERRKALEQELKALKKQLPKEKFANLSLFTTNVRTGEALRSFAASVRGYRRRECFRQLHDFVYGEPQDKVFILYGLRRTGKTTMIRQIFAEMSDTELTKAAFIQITARDTLADVNRDLKLLEVQGFRYVFLDEVTLMEDFIEGAALFSDVFAACGMKIVLSGTDSLGFIFTEDEQLYDRCILLHTTFIPYREFESVLGICGIDEYIRYGGTMSLGGIHYNETSTFASKESTDEYVDTAIARNIQHSLRCYQYEGHFRHLRDLYEKDELTSAINRVVEDINHRFTLEVLSQDWRSHDLGISASNLRRDRKKSTDILDRIDLALVTDSLRKLLEIRNKKEQTVALDDVHAAEIKEYLDLLDLTREIDVLHLPDVSTKSERTVIAQPGLRYAQADALIRSLLLDETFSALSLVERTAVQQRILTEIKGRMLEDIVLLETKLANPKKQVFVLQFPVGEFDMVVFDPEAGSCRIFEIKHSEEAASQQYRHLIDAEKCTQTEHRYGPITGKIVLYRGESQVVDGIQYQNVEEYLRHMNKGG
;
A
#
# COMPACT_ATOMS: atom_id res chain seq x y z
N MET A 1 41.87 -1.08 -11.25
CA MET A 1 40.50 -0.98 -10.67
C MET A 1 40.72 -0.79 -9.17
N GLU A 2 40.22 0.29 -8.61
CA GLU A 2 40.29 0.51 -7.17
C GLU A 2 39.42 -0.50 -6.41
N LEU A 3 39.74 -0.72 -5.13
CA LEU A 3 39.05 -1.74 -4.33
C LEU A 3 37.54 -1.52 -4.23
N SER A 4 37.13 -0.23 -4.15
CA SER A 4 35.72 0.19 -4.15
C SER A 4 35.01 -0.11 -5.48
N GLU A 5 35.68 0.07 -6.61
CA GLU A 5 35.16 -0.27 -7.93
C GLU A 5 35.01 -1.78 -8.11
N MET A 6 35.94 -2.57 -7.58
CA MET A 6 35.84 -4.04 -7.59
C MET A 6 34.64 -4.53 -6.76
N GLN A 7 34.40 -3.92 -5.60
CA GLN A 7 33.26 -4.29 -4.75
C GLN A 7 31.91 -3.93 -5.40
N THR A 8 31.81 -2.74 -5.98
CA THR A 8 30.63 -2.32 -6.73
C THR A 8 30.37 -3.28 -7.90
N ARG A 9 31.44 -3.62 -8.63
CA ARG A 9 31.33 -4.56 -9.77
C ARG A 9 30.90 -5.97 -9.33
N VAL A 10 31.37 -6.46 -8.18
CA VAL A 10 30.92 -7.74 -7.62
C VAL A 10 29.42 -7.72 -7.31
N ALA A 11 28.91 -6.65 -6.67
CA ALA A 11 27.49 -6.52 -6.36
C ALA A 11 26.62 -6.45 -7.64
N GLU A 12 27.06 -5.70 -8.66
CA GLU A 12 26.39 -5.64 -9.96
C GLU A 12 26.33 -7.01 -10.64
N LEU A 13 27.44 -7.74 -10.64
CA LEU A 13 27.50 -9.08 -11.23
C LEU A 13 26.60 -10.07 -10.51
N GLU A 14 26.55 -10.03 -9.17
CA GLU A 14 25.63 -10.87 -8.39
C GLU A 14 24.16 -10.56 -8.69
N GLN A 15 23.82 -9.29 -8.83
CA GLN A 15 22.47 -8.87 -9.22
C GLN A 15 22.12 -9.35 -10.65
N GLN A 16 23.05 -9.18 -11.62
CA GLN A 16 22.83 -9.63 -12.98
C GLN A 16 22.71 -11.16 -13.09
N ILE A 17 23.51 -11.90 -12.33
CA ILE A 17 23.44 -13.36 -12.27
C ILE A 17 22.12 -13.83 -11.67
N SER A 18 21.61 -13.16 -10.64
CA SER A 18 20.32 -13.52 -10.02
C SER A 18 19.13 -13.35 -10.95
N ALA A 19 19.20 -12.42 -11.91
CA ALA A 19 18.17 -12.16 -12.90
C ALA A 19 18.14 -13.16 -14.07
N LEU A 20 19.16 -14.04 -14.18
CA LEU A 20 19.30 -14.98 -15.30
C LEU A 20 19.00 -16.43 -14.86
N PRO A 21 18.40 -17.27 -15.73
CA PRO A 21 18.05 -18.63 -15.39
C PRO A 21 19.30 -19.48 -15.06
N ALA A 22 19.25 -20.18 -13.92
CA ALA A 22 20.30 -21.10 -13.51
C ALA A 22 20.16 -22.48 -14.18
N GLY A 23 21.25 -23.22 -14.35
CA GLY A 23 21.19 -24.60 -14.82
C GLY A 23 21.69 -24.78 -16.26
N SER A 24 21.07 -25.71 -17.02
CA SER A 24 21.54 -26.09 -18.38
C SER A 24 20.37 -26.45 -19.27
N VAL A 25 20.59 -26.35 -20.57
CA VAL A 25 19.66 -26.85 -21.59
C VAL A 25 20.08 -28.26 -22.00
N THR A 26 19.15 -29.22 -21.94
CA THR A 26 19.36 -30.61 -22.39
C THR A 26 18.43 -30.93 -23.52
N LYS A 27 18.92 -31.76 -24.45
CA LYS A 27 18.18 -32.25 -25.60
C LYS A 27 17.68 -33.67 -25.32
N LYS A 28 16.44 -33.96 -25.66
CA LYS A 28 15.86 -35.31 -25.72
C LYS A 28 15.28 -35.56 -27.11
N THR A 29 15.60 -36.69 -27.72
CA THR A 29 15.03 -37.08 -29.01
C THR A 29 13.96 -38.14 -28.76
N VAL A 30 12.72 -37.85 -29.16
CA VAL A 30 11.59 -38.78 -29.05
C VAL A 30 10.96 -38.91 -30.43
N SER A 31 10.87 -40.14 -30.92
CA SER A 31 10.31 -40.47 -32.26
C SER A 31 10.91 -39.64 -33.40
N GLY A 32 12.24 -39.42 -33.36
CA GLY A 32 12.98 -38.70 -34.41
C GLY A 32 12.84 -37.17 -34.34
N LYS A 33 12.11 -36.62 -33.37
CA LYS A 33 12.01 -35.17 -33.11
C LYS A 33 12.78 -34.78 -31.86
N ASP A 34 13.44 -33.63 -31.93
CA ASP A 34 14.24 -33.09 -30.85
C ASP A 34 13.42 -32.16 -29.97
N TYR A 35 13.48 -32.38 -28.66
CA TYR A 35 12.86 -31.58 -27.65
C TYR A 35 13.91 -31.02 -26.70
N PHE A 36 13.77 -29.78 -26.29
CA PHE A 36 14.74 -29.11 -25.45
C PHE A 36 14.12 -28.80 -24.08
N TYR A 37 14.93 -29.05 -23.04
CA TYR A 37 14.48 -28.90 -21.66
C TYR A 37 15.50 -28.07 -20.88
N HIS A 38 15.00 -27.07 -20.10
CA HIS A 38 15.76 -26.41 -19.05
C HIS A 38 15.84 -27.32 -17.85
N ARG A 39 17.04 -27.58 -17.36
CA ARG A 39 17.31 -28.35 -16.15
C ARG A 39 18.02 -27.49 -15.12
N TRP A 40 17.49 -27.45 -13.91
CA TRP A 40 18.12 -26.80 -12.78
C TRP A 40 17.95 -27.63 -11.52
N THR A 41 18.65 -27.24 -10.43
CA THR A 41 18.52 -27.84 -9.11
C THR A 41 17.92 -26.81 -8.17
N GLU A 42 16.82 -27.16 -7.54
CA GLU A 42 16.12 -26.34 -6.58
C GLU A 42 15.85 -27.19 -5.33
N ASN A 43 16.24 -26.71 -4.14
CA ASN A 43 16.08 -27.44 -2.86
C ASN A 43 16.60 -28.89 -2.93
N LYS A 44 17.81 -29.08 -3.48
CA LYS A 44 18.45 -30.39 -3.70
C LYS A 44 17.66 -31.35 -4.62
N LYS A 45 16.57 -30.91 -5.22
CA LYS A 45 15.76 -31.67 -6.19
C LYS A 45 16.05 -31.17 -7.62
N ARG A 46 16.21 -32.09 -8.55
CA ARG A 46 16.35 -31.75 -9.97
C ARG A 46 14.98 -31.39 -10.54
N ARG A 47 14.89 -30.23 -11.20
CA ARG A 47 13.73 -29.73 -11.91
C ARG A 47 14.00 -29.72 -13.41
N GLU A 48 12.95 -29.91 -14.19
CA GLU A 48 13.02 -29.89 -15.65
C GLU A 48 11.77 -29.23 -16.23
N LYS A 49 11.95 -28.30 -17.20
CA LYS A 49 10.85 -27.62 -17.89
C LYS A 49 11.12 -27.61 -19.38
N TYR A 50 10.12 -27.92 -20.21
CA TYR A 50 10.19 -27.87 -21.67
C TYR A 50 10.42 -26.41 -22.13
N ILE A 51 11.26 -26.26 -23.19
CA ILE A 51 11.54 -24.96 -23.84
C ILE A 51 10.99 -25.06 -25.27
N PRO A 52 10.05 -24.17 -25.66
CA PRO A 52 9.60 -24.03 -27.04
C PRO A 52 10.77 -23.76 -28.01
N THR A 53 10.66 -24.22 -29.23
CA THR A 53 11.76 -24.14 -30.22
C THR A 53 12.07 -22.68 -30.61
N ASP A 54 11.07 -21.82 -30.62
CA ASP A 54 11.16 -20.39 -30.88
C ASP A 54 11.90 -19.62 -29.76
N GLU A 55 11.75 -20.04 -28.51
CA GLU A 55 12.43 -19.44 -27.34
C GLU A 55 13.84 -20.03 -27.10
N LEU A 56 14.17 -21.15 -27.71
CA LEU A 56 15.40 -21.92 -27.43
C LEU A 56 16.67 -21.10 -27.62
N LYS A 57 16.73 -20.26 -28.64
CA LYS A 57 17.90 -19.44 -28.98
C LYS A 57 18.18 -18.42 -27.90
N ASP A 58 17.13 -17.70 -27.48
CA ASP A 58 17.24 -16.67 -26.48
C ASP A 58 17.52 -17.25 -25.09
N PHE A 59 16.88 -18.37 -24.78
CA PHE A 59 17.12 -19.05 -23.51
C PHE A 59 18.55 -19.57 -23.38
N ARG A 60 19.12 -20.13 -24.46
CA ARG A 60 20.53 -20.54 -24.52
C ARG A 60 21.47 -19.34 -24.32
N ALA A 61 21.17 -18.22 -24.98
CA ALA A 61 21.96 -16.98 -24.81
C ALA A 61 21.96 -16.49 -23.37
N GLN A 62 20.82 -16.56 -22.67
CA GLN A 62 20.72 -16.21 -21.26
C GLN A 62 21.56 -17.13 -20.35
N ILE A 63 21.53 -18.44 -20.57
CA ILE A 63 22.37 -19.41 -19.82
C ILE A 63 23.86 -19.16 -20.07
N GLU A 64 24.27 -18.93 -21.30
CA GLU A 64 25.68 -18.63 -21.62
C GLU A 64 26.13 -17.29 -21.02
N ARG A 65 25.25 -16.27 -21.09
CA ARG A 65 25.52 -14.98 -20.45
C ARG A 65 25.69 -15.15 -18.94
N ARG A 66 24.84 -15.94 -18.28
CA ARG A 66 24.97 -16.25 -16.85
C ARG A 66 26.32 -16.90 -16.55
N LYS A 67 26.73 -17.91 -17.30
CA LYS A 67 28.02 -18.59 -17.12
C LYS A 67 29.21 -17.64 -17.28
N ALA A 68 29.16 -16.74 -18.26
CA ALA A 68 30.20 -15.73 -18.46
C ALA A 68 30.32 -14.79 -17.26
N LEU A 69 29.17 -14.32 -16.74
CA LEU A 69 29.13 -13.46 -15.55
C LEU A 69 29.60 -14.20 -14.30
N GLU A 70 29.29 -15.47 -14.13
CA GLU A 70 29.79 -16.32 -13.03
C GLU A 70 31.31 -16.52 -13.10
N GLN A 71 31.88 -16.63 -14.30
CA GLN A 71 33.32 -16.70 -14.49
C GLN A 71 34.01 -15.37 -14.17
N GLU A 72 33.43 -14.24 -14.62
CA GLU A 72 33.92 -12.90 -14.29
C GLU A 72 33.89 -12.65 -12.78
N LEU A 73 32.78 -12.99 -12.14
CA LEU A 73 32.62 -12.89 -10.69
C LEU A 73 33.66 -13.71 -9.94
N LYS A 74 33.90 -14.95 -10.40
CA LYS A 74 34.94 -15.82 -9.80
C LYS A 74 36.35 -15.29 -9.98
N ALA A 75 36.66 -14.66 -11.11
CA ALA A 75 37.94 -14.03 -11.38
C ALA A 75 38.15 -12.79 -10.51
N LEU A 76 37.14 -11.92 -10.39
CA LEU A 76 37.18 -10.74 -9.52
C LEU A 76 37.31 -11.10 -8.04
N LYS A 77 36.54 -12.10 -7.58
CA LYS A 77 36.65 -12.60 -6.18
C LYS A 77 38.02 -13.18 -5.85
N LYS A 78 38.79 -13.67 -6.85
CA LYS A 78 40.20 -14.11 -6.64
C LYS A 78 41.20 -12.95 -6.51
N GLN A 79 40.88 -11.78 -7.05
CA GLN A 79 41.76 -10.59 -7.03
C GLN A 79 41.52 -9.73 -5.79
N LEU A 80 40.43 -9.93 -5.07
CA LEU A 80 40.13 -9.22 -3.82
C LEU A 80 40.99 -9.74 -2.67
N PRO A 81 41.52 -8.86 -1.80
CA PRO A 81 42.37 -9.25 -0.67
C PRO A 81 41.61 -10.19 0.27
N LYS A 82 42.25 -11.32 0.62
CA LYS A 82 41.68 -12.37 1.48
C LYS A 82 41.27 -11.88 2.87
N GLU A 83 41.88 -10.84 3.38
CA GLU A 83 41.60 -10.28 4.72
C GLU A 83 40.20 -9.65 4.83
N LYS A 84 39.65 -9.13 3.76
CA LYS A 84 38.27 -8.61 3.77
C LYS A 84 37.19 -9.66 3.53
N PHE A 85 37.53 -10.79 2.93
CA PHE A 85 36.65 -11.96 2.83
C PHE A 85 36.52 -12.73 4.14
N ALA A 86 37.52 -12.70 5.00
CA ALA A 86 37.47 -13.30 6.32
C ALA A 86 36.40 -12.64 7.21
N ASN A 87 36.15 -11.34 7.05
CA ASN A 87 35.10 -10.62 7.78
C ASN A 87 33.68 -10.87 7.20
N LEU A 88 33.54 -11.17 5.91
CA LEU A 88 32.26 -11.57 5.30
C LEU A 88 31.88 -13.03 5.59
N SER A 89 32.84 -13.88 5.94
CA SER A 89 32.63 -15.28 6.35
C SER A 89 32.36 -15.45 7.84
N LEU A 90 32.45 -14.37 8.64
CA LEU A 90 32.22 -14.43 10.08
C LEU A 90 30.74 -14.53 10.44
N PHE A 91 29.86 -13.86 9.66
CA PHE A 91 28.42 -13.84 9.86
C PHE A 91 27.75 -14.88 8.97
N THR A 92 26.69 -15.48 9.50
CA THR A 92 25.86 -16.46 8.79
C THR A 92 24.81 -15.75 7.93
N THR A 93 24.29 -14.62 8.43
CA THR A 93 23.30 -13.78 7.76
C THR A 93 23.94 -12.61 6.99
N ASN A 94 23.15 -11.83 6.29
CA ASN A 94 23.62 -10.69 5.51
C ASN A 94 23.82 -9.44 6.40
N VAL A 95 24.89 -9.43 7.16
CA VAL A 95 25.24 -8.34 8.09
C VAL A 95 26.04 -7.25 7.38
N ARG A 96 25.63 -5.99 7.58
CA ARG A 96 26.34 -4.77 7.12
C ARG A 96 26.80 -3.97 8.32
N THR A 97 28.05 -3.51 8.31
CA THR A 97 28.66 -2.68 9.36
C THR A 97 29.56 -1.61 8.75
N GLY A 98 29.90 -0.59 9.51
CA GLY A 98 30.92 0.41 9.14
C GLY A 98 30.64 1.11 7.79
N GLU A 99 31.59 1.03 6.85
CA GLU A 99 31.47 1.70 5.54
C GLU A 99 30.31 1.19 4.69
N ALA A 100 29.95 -0.09 4.84
CA ALA A 100 28.78 -0.63 4.15
C ALA A 100 27.45 0.02 4.63
N LEU A 101 27.36 0.42 5.91
CA LEU A 101 26.23 1.19 6.41
C LEU A 101 26.22 2.64 5.90
N ARG A 102 27.39 3.28 5.78
CA ARG A 102 27.50 4.63 5.19
C ARG A 102 27.01 4.64 3.74
N SER A 103 27.45 3.68 2.95
CA SER A 103 27.01 3.51 1.58
C SER A 103 25.51 3.22 1.49
N PHE A 104 25.01 2.38 2.39
CA PHE A 104 23.57 2.05 2.47
C PHE A 104 22.71 3.27 2.83
N ALA A 105 23.19 4.14 3.70
CA ALA A 105 22.51 5.36 4.13
C ALA A 105 22.66 6.53 3.13
N ALA A 106 23.63 6.50 2.23
CA ALA A 106 23.94 7.61 1.34
C ALA A 106 22.75 7.99 0.42
N SER A 107 21.96 7.00 0.00
CA SER A 107 20.83 7.18 -0.91
C SER A 107 19.65 7.99 -0.32
N VAL A 108 19.57 8.09 1.02
CA VAL A 108 18.47 8.80 1.69
C VAL A 108 18.87 10.14 2.28
N ARG A 109 20.13 10.57 2.07
CA ARG A 109 20.59 11.91 2.47
C ARG A 109 19.76 12.96 1.74
N GLY A 110 19.07 13.80 2.48
CA GLY A 110 18.19 14.82 1.93
C GLY A 110 16.73 14.40 1.74
N TYR A 111 16.38 13.15 1.97
CA TYR A 111 14.98 12.75 2.02
C TYR A 111 14.30 13.34 3.26
N ARG A 112 13.12 13.89 3.07
CA ARG A 112 12.29 14.35 4.21
C ARG A 112 11.80 13.15 5.01
N ARG A 113 11.54 13.36 6.28
CA ARG A 113 11.16 12.31 7.22
C ARG A 113 9.66 12.20 7.35
N ARG A 114 9.18 10.99 7.57
CA ARG A 114 7.81 10.74 8.01
C ARG A 114 7.61 11.25 9.44
N GLU A 115 6.37 11.62 9.78
CA GLU A 115 6.02 12.06 11.16
C GLU A 115 6.35 10.98 12.19
N CYS A 116 6.08 9.71 11.86
CA CYS A 116 6.37 8.58 12.74
C CYS A 116 7.87 8.30 12.95
N PHE A 117 8.76 8.88 12.15
CA PHE A 117 10.22 8.73 12.30
C PHE A 117 10.69 9.14 13.69
N ARG A 118 10.05 10.13 14.31
CA ARG A 118 10.42 10.62 15.64
C ARG A 118 10.41 9.51 16.70
N GLN A 119 9.42 8.62 16.67
CA GLN A 119 9.33 7.53 17.64
C GLN A 119 10.51 6.55 17.51
N LEU A 120 10.93 6.22 16.27
CA LEU A 120 12.12 5.41 16.03
C LEU A 120 13.40 6.13 16.50
N HIS A 121 13.53 7.42 16.20
CA HIS A 121 14.64 8.25 16.63
C HIS A 121 14.75 8.30 18.16
N ASP A 122 13.64 8.60 18.84
CA ASP A 122 13.60 8.70 20.31
C ASP A 122 13.94 7.35 20.98
N PHE A 123 13.56 6.22 20.37
CA PHE A 123 13.99 4.91 20.85
C PHE A 123 15.50 4.69 20.67
N VAL A 124 16.04 4.98 19.50
CA VAL A 124 17.46 4.70 19.19
C VAL A 124 18.40 5.54 20.07
N TYR A 125 18.09 6.82 20.26
CA TYR A 125 18.94 7.76 21.01
C TYR A 125 18.51 7.96 22.46
N GLY A 126 17.37 7.40 22.87
CA GLY A 126 16.90 7.44 24.26
C GLY A 126 17.68 6.50 25.18
N GLU A 127 17.32 6.53 26.47
CA GLU A 127 17.90 5.63 27.46
C GLU A 127 17.70 4.15 27.07
N PRO A 128 18.65 3.26 27.44
CA PRO A 128 18.47 1.83 27.25
C PRO A 128 17.20 1.32 27.95
N GLN A 129 16.46 0.49 27.26
CA GLN A 129 15.27 -0.20 27.77
C GLN A 129 15.40 -1.69 27.42
N ASP A 130 14.85 -2.55 28.28
CA ASP A 130 14.80 -4.00 28.02
C ASP A 130 13.72 -4.35 26.97
N LYS A 131 13.48 -3.43 26.04
CA LYS A 131 12.47 -3.55 24.99
C LYS A 131 13.11 -3.51 23.61
N VAL A 132 12.48 -4.22 22.68
CA VAL A 132 12.77 -4.12 21.26
C VAL A 132 11.83 -3.12 20.61
N PHE A 133 12.27 -2.47 19.53
CA PHE A 133 11.41 -1.62 18.72
C PHE A 133 10.99 -2.36 17.45
N ILE A 134 9.68 -2.45 17.20
CA ILE A 134 9.12 -3.12 16.04
C ILE A 134 8.51 -2.11 15.09
N LEU A 135 9.04 -2.08 13.87
CA LEU A 135 8.62 -1.21 12.78
C LEU A 135 7.94 -2.05 11.69
N TYR A 136 6.63 -2.04 11.61
CA TYR A 136 5.89 -2.93 10.71
C TYR A 136 4.83 -2.20 9.86
N GLY A 137 4.27 -2.90 8.89
CA GLY A 137 3.24 -2.40 7.99
C GLY A 137 3.51 -2.76 6.53
N LEU A 138 2.60 -2.39 5.64
CA LEU A 138 2.67 -2.72 4.22
C LEU A 138 3.98 -2.29 3.55
N ARG A 139 4.30 -2.93 2.43
CA ARG A 139 5.41 -2.50 1.57
C ARG A 139 5.20 -1.05 1.10
N ARG A 140 6.34 -0.34 0.90
CA ARG A 140 6.36 1.03 0.36
C ARG A 140 5.78 2.09 1.31
N THR A 141 5.74 1.81 2.61
CA THR A 141 5.41 2.79 3.66
C THR A 141 6.63 3.49 4.28
N GLY A 142 7.84 3.18 3.80
CA GLY A 142 9.07 3.88 4.18
C GLY A 142 9.87 3.27 5.32
N LYS A 143 9.58 2.05 5.79
CA LYS A 143 10.28 1.37 6.91
C LYS A 143 11.81 1.36 6.74
N THR A 144 12.29 0.71 5.69
CA THR A 144 13.74 0.63 5.39
C THR A 144 14.35 2.02 5.14
N THR A 145 13.58 2.97 4.59
CA THR A 145 14.01 4.36 4.42
C THR A 145 14.26 5.03 5.76
N MET A 146 13.37 4.86 6.74
CA MET A 146 13.55 5.39 8.10
C MET A 146 14.77 4.79 8.81
N ILE A 147 15.00 3.49 8.66
CA ILE A 147 16.22 2.82 9.18
C ILE A 147 17.48 3.44 8.54
N ARG A 148 17.48 3.65 7.22
CA ARG A 148 18.61 4.31 6.54
C ARG A 148 18.81 5.75 6.98
N GLN A 149 17.73 6.48 7.28
CA GLN A 149 17.80 7.85 7.80
C GLN A 149 18.44 7.87 9.19
N ILE A 150 18.17 6.89 10.06
CA ILE A 150 18.89 6.75 11.35
C ILE A 150 20.40 6.59 11.09
N PHE A 151 20.82 5.69 10.21
CA PHE A 151 22.25 5.53 9.90
C PHE A 151 22.88 6.80 9.29
N ALA A 152 22.11 7.57 8.52
CA ALA A 152 22.60 8.83 7.93
C ALA A 152 22.84 9.93 8.98
N GLU A 153 22.22 9.83 10.17
CA GLU A 153 22.36 10.75 11.29
C GLU A 153 23.41 10.33 12.31
N MET A 154 23.69 9.02 12.39
CA MET A 154 24.66 8.50 13.33
C MET A 154 26.03 9.15 13.15
N SER A 155 26.64 9.55 14.25
CA SER A 155 28.05 9.94 14.29
C SER A 155 28.95 8.77 13.88
N ASP A 156 30.20 9.07 13.50
CA ASP A 156 31.17 8.03 13.13
C ASP A 156 31.37 7.00 14.25
N THR A 157 31.35 7.45 15.50
CA THR A 157 31.51 6.58 16.68
C THR A 157 30.32 5.66 16.91
N GLU A 158 29.09 6.15 16.65
CA GLU A 158 27.87 5.33 16.75
C GLU A 158 27.78 4.35 15.59
N LEU A 159 28.10 4.80 14.38
CA LEU A 159 28.06 3.96 13.19
C LEU A 159 29.04 2.77 13.28
N THR A 160 30.19 2.91 13.97
CA THR A 160 31.10 1.78 14.22
C THR A 160 30.52 0.74 15.17
N LYS A 161 29.48 1.12 15.94
CA LYS A 161 28.77 0.23 16.88
C LYS A 161 27.37 -0.16 16.35
N ALA A 162 27.10 0.12 15.09
CA ALA A 162 25.81 -0.16 14.46
C ALA A 162 25.93 -1.28 13.42
N ALA A 163 24.92 -2.14 13.36
CA ALA A 163 24.81 -3.21 12.38
C ALA A 163 23.40 -3.25 11.77
N PHE A 164 23.34 -3.62 10.51
CA PHE A 164 22.10 -3.88 9.78
C PHE A 164 22.13 -5.30 9.24
N ILE A 165 21.07 -6.05 9.50
CA ILE A 165 20.91 -7.43 9.05
C ILE A 165 19.70 -7.49 8.12
N GLN A 166 19.94 -7.81 6.85
CA GLN A 166 18.86 -8.07 5.90
C GLN A 166 18.48 -9.55 5.96
N ILE A 167 17.34 -9.84 6.53
CA ILE A 167 16.81 -11.21 6.62
C ILE A 167 16.27 -11.68 5.28
N THR A 168 16.44 -12.96 5.00
CA THR A 168 15.92 -13.65 3.83
C THR A 168 15.16 -14.91 4.27
N ALA A 169 14.31 -15.45 3.40
CA ALA A 169 13.55 -16.68 3.68
C ALA A 169 14.42 -17.96 3.88
N ARG A 170 15.75 -17.84 3.85
CA ARG A 170 16.69 -18.95 4.11
C ARG A 170 17.32 -18.87 5.49
N ASP A 171 17.23 -17.70 6.12
CA ASP A 171 17.81 -17.45 7.44
C ASP A 171 16.90 -18.02 8.52
N THR A 172 17.48 -18.49 9.60
CA THR A 172 16.79 -19.02 10.77
C THR A 172 17.08 -18.16 11.99
N LEU A 173 16.23 -18.25 13.00
CA LEU A 173 16.48 -17.58 14.28
C LEU A 173 17.81 -18.01 14.92
N ALA A 174 18.22 -19.27 14.72
CA ALA A 174 19.52 -19.78 15.17
C ALA A 174 20.70 -19.08 14.51
N ASP A 175 20.61 -18.78 13.20
CA ASP A 175 21.61 -18.03 12.46
C ASP A 175 21.70 -16.59 12.96
N VAL A 176 20.55 -15.94 13.15
CA VAL A 176 20.46 -14.58 13.70
C VAL A 176 21.01 -14.52 15.11
N ASN A 177 20.65 -15.45 15.99
CA ASN A 177 21.16 -15.52 17.36
C ASN A 177 22.68 -15.65 17.41
N ARG A 178 23.27 -16.47 16.52
CA ARG A 178 24.71 -16.61 16.40
C ARG A 178 25.36 -15.29 16.02
N ASP A 179 24.83 -14.60 15.03
CA ASP A 179 25.38 -13.35 14.53
C ASP A 179 25.20 -12.21 15.56
N LEU A 180 24.06 -12.16 16.27
CA LEU A 180 23.85 -11.19 17.35
C LEU A 180 24.84 -11.39 18.51
N LYS A 181 25.15 -12.63 18.92
CA LYS A 181 26.18 -12.92 19.93
C LYS A 181 27.57 -12.46 19.48
N LEU A 182 27.88 -12.63 18.19
CA LEU A 182 29.14 -12.13 17.65
C LEU A 182 29.22 -10.61 17.68
N LEU A 183 28.10 -9.93 17.30
CA LEU A 183 28.00 -8.48 17.36
C LEU A 183 28.11 -7.96 18.80
N GLU A 184 27.45 -8.60 19.75
CA GLU A 184 27.51 -8.26 21.18
C GLU A 184 28.99 -8.34 21.71
N VAL A 185 29.67 -9.44 21.46
CA VAL A 185 31.08 -9.64 21.86
C VAL A 185 32.01 -8.59 21.22
N GLN A 186 31.70 -8.15 20.00
CA GLN A 186 32.46 -7.09 19.31
C GLN A 186 32.07 -5.66 19.77
N GLY A 187 31.12 -5.52 20.69
CA GLY A 187 30.73 -4.24 21.29
C GLY A 187 29.75 -3.42 20.46
N PHE A 188 29.04 -4.05 19.55
CA PHE A 188 27.94 -3.40 18.85
C PHE A 188 26.76 -3.10 19.80
N ARG A 189 26.12 -1.96 19.61
CA ARG A 189 25.03 -1.49 20.47
C ARG A 189 23.72 -1.25 19.73
N TYR A 190 23.77 -0.97 18.44
CA TYR A 190 22.61 -0.64 17.61
C TYR A 190 22.47 -1.69 16.52
N VAL A 191 21.46 -2.53 16.61
CA VAL A 191 21.23 -3.58 15.62
C VAL A 191 19.84 -3.47 15.02
N PHE A 192 19.81 -3.39 13.71
CA PHE A 192 18.58 -3.26 12.92
C PHE A 192 18.43 -4.51 12.06
N LEU A 193 17.31 -5.20 12.20
CA LEU A 193 16.97 -6.39 11.42
C LEU A 193 15.77 -6.05 10.53
N ASP A 194 15.93 -6.21 9.23
CA ASP A 194 14.87 -5.91 8.25
C ASP A 194 14.29 -7.20 7.67
N GLU A 195 12.97 -7.22 7.49
CA GLU A 195 12.16 -8.33 7.02
C GLU A 195 12.25 -9.59 7.91
N VAL A 196 12.28 -9.40 9.25
CA VAL A 196 12.41 -10.52 10.22
C VAL A 196 11.29 -11.55 10.12
N THR A 197 10.11 -11.14 9.70
CA THR A 197 8.95 -12.02 9.49
C THR A 197 9.13 -13.02 8.35
N LEU A 198 10.21 -12.93 7.57
CA LEU A 198 10.57 -13.97 6.59
C LEU A 198 11.10 -15.26 7.21
N MET A 199 11.54 -15.23 8.47
CA MET A 199 11.95 -16.43 9.20
C MET A 199 10.74 -17.23 9.66
N GLU A 200 10.72 -18.53 9.37
CA GLU A 200 9.61 -19.42 9.74
C GLU A 200 9.47 -19.61 11.26
N ASP A 201 10.56 -19.46 12.00
CA ASP A 201 10.67 -19.64 13.46
C ASP A 201 10.64 -18.31 14.23
N PHE A 202 10.30 -17.20 13.58
CA PHE A 202 10.37 -15.86 14.18
C PHE A 202 9.44 -15.71 15.38
N ILE A 203 8.16 -16.06 15.24
CA ILE A 203 7.17 -15.86 16.31
C ILE A 203 7.54 -16.66 17.55
N GLU A 204 7.85 -17.95 17.39
CA GLU A 204 8.10 -18.85 18.52
C GLU A 204 9.34 -18.43 19.35
N GLY A 205 10.27 -17.69 18.75
CA GLY A 205 11.52 -17.33 19.38
C GLY A 205 11.79 -15.84 19.51
N ALA A 206 10.85 -14.98 19.24
CA ALA A 206 11.05 -13.51 19.24
C ALA A 206 11.44 -12.96 20.62
N ALA A 207 11.07 -13.62 21.73
CA ALA A 207 11.51 -13.25 23.07
C ALA A 207 13.05 -13.17 23.22
N LEU A 208 13.79 -13.90 22.38
CA LEU A 208 15.26 -13.86 22.34
C LEU A 208 15.80 -12.43 22.18
N PHE A 209 15.14 -11.62 21.34
CA PHE A 209 15.61 -10.27 21.05
C PHE A 209 15.51 -9.35 22.27
N SER A 210 14.48 -9.48 23.09
CA SER A 210 14.33 -8.72 24.33
C SER A 210 15.12 -9.32 25.47
N ASP A 211 14.93 -10.60 25.78
CA ASP A 211 15.41 -11.23 26.99
C ASP A 211 16.91 -11.45 27.02
N VAL A 212 17.53 -11.61 25.84
CA VAL A 212 18.98 -11.85 25.75
C VAL A 212 19.71 -10.56 25.34
N PHE A 213 19.27 -9.88 24.29
CA PHE A 213 20.05 -8.80 23.69
C PHE A 213 19.66 -7.40 24.17
N ALA A 214 18.36 -7.07 24.22
CA ALA A 214 17.92 -5.77 24.72
C ALA A 214 18.22 -5.64 26.23
N ALA A 215 18.02 -6.70 27.00
CA ALA A 215 18.36 -6.76 28.43
C ALA A 215 19.87 -6.55 28.70
N CYS A 216 20.75 -6.85 27.73
CA CYS A 216 22.17 -6.55 27.80
C CYS A 216 22.53 -5.14 27.30
N GLY A 217 21.53 -4.28 27.03
CA GLY A 217 21.69 -2.88 26.64
C GLY A 217 21.91 -2.66 25.14
N MET A 218 21.62 -3.64 24.29
CA MET A 218 21.57 -3.44 22.85
C MET A 218 20.25 -2.79 22.45
N LYS A 219 20.30 -1.82 21.55
CA LYS A 219 19.13 -1.25 20.89
C LYS A 219 18.78 -2.10 19.68
N ILE A 220 17.71 -2.90 19.80
CA ILE A 220 17.26 -3.80 18.75
C ILE A 220 16.04 -3.20 18.06
N VAL A 221 16.14 -3.02 16.75
CA VAL A 221 15.03 -2.59 15.88
C VAL A 221 14.73 -3.72 14.92
N LEU A 222 13.51 -4.24 14.99
CA LEU A 222 12.99 -5.25 14.09
C LEU A 222 12.10 -4.58 13.07
N SER A 223 12.17 -4.95 11.79
CA SER A 223 11.22 -4.48 10.81
C SER A 223 10.73 -5.59 9.90
N GLY A 224 9.51 -5.42 9.40
CA GLY A 224 8.91 -6.37 8.48
C GLY A 224 7.59 -5.89 7.90
N THR A 225 7.13 -6.60 6.89
CA THR A 225 5.90 -6.28 6.16
C THR A 225 4.69 -7.06 6.65
N ASP A 226 4.89 -8.15 7.36
CA ASP A 226 3.82 -8.98 7.89
C ASP A 226 3.27 -8.41 9.21
N SER A 227 2.14 -7.70 9.11
CA SER A 227 1.50 -7.10 10.29
C SER A 227 0.98 -8.13 11.27
N LEU A 228 0.43 -9.25 10.80
CA LEU A 228 -0.07 -10.31 11.67
C LEU A 228 1.05 -11.00 12.44
N GLY A 229 2.16 -11.31 11.77
CA GLY A 229 3.30 -11.91 12.43
C GLY A 229 3.75 -11.11 13.64
N PHE A 230 3.75 -9.77 13.55
CA PHE A 230 4.12 -8.93 14.68
C PHE A 230 3.04 -8.82 15.75
N ILE A 231 1.75 -8.76 15.37
CA ILE A 231 0.64 -8.73 16.33
C ILE A 231 0.66 -10.01 17.18
N PHE A 232 0.76 -11.20 16.57
CA PHE A 232 0.85 -12.45 17.31
C PHE A 232 2.13 -12.58 18.13
N THR A 233 3.25 -12.08 17.60
CA THR A 233 4.51 -12.07 18.37
C THR A 233 4.39 -11.17 19.61
N GLU A 234 3.69 -10.03 19.52
CA GLU A 234 3.42 -9.17 20.66
C GLU A 234 2.61 -9.92 21.72
N ASP A 235 1.49 -10.52 21.32
CA ASP A 235 0.58 -11.19 22.24
C ASP A 235 1.21 -12.41 22.93
N GLU A 236 2.02 -13.20 22.20
CA GLU A 236 2.56 -14.46 22.69
C GLU A 236 3.93 -14.33 23.35
N GLN A 237 4.87 -13.63 22.72
CA GLN A 237 6.29 -13.66 23.07
C GLN A 237 6.86 -12.34 23.57
N LEU A 238 6.33 -11.22 23.10
CA LEU A 238 6.87 -9.88 23.36
C LEU A 238 5.92 -8.99 24.18
N TYR A 239 4.94 -9.57 24.87
CA TYR A 239 4.02 -8.81 25.72
C TYR A 239 4.80 -7.93 26.70
N ASP A 240 4.55 -6.61 26.68
CA ASP A 240 5.27 -5.56 27.43
C ASP A 240 6.81 -5.50 27.19
N ARG A 241 7.34 -6.23 26.20
CA ARG A 241 8.78 -6.29 25.86
C ARG A 241 9.11 -5.61 24.55
N CYS A 242 8.13 -4.98 23.91
CA CYS A 242 8.32 -4.27 22.66
C CYS A 242 7.62 -2.91 22.65
N ILE A 243 8.07 -2.07 21.72
CA ILE A 243 7.41 -0.83 21.33
C ILE A 243 7.03 -1.01 19.87
N LEU A 244 5.73 -1.01 19.59
CA LEU A 244 5.20 -1.18 18.23
C LEU A 244 5.04 0.16 17.53
N LEU A 245 5.54 0.26 16.31
CA LEU A 245 5.27 1.34 15.39
C LEU A 245 4.68 0.79 14.09
N HIS A 246 3.37 0.91 13.94
CA HIS A 246 2.70 0.58 12.69
C HIS A 246 2.88 1.72 11.68
N THR A 247 3.57 1.44 10.58
CA THR A 247 3.69 2.37 9.46
C THR A 247 2.46 2.23 8.56
N THR A 248 1.50 3.09 8.77
CA THR A 248 0.28 3.15 7.96
C THR A 248 0.57 3.69 6.54
N PHE A 249 -0.46 3.75 5.71
CA PHE A 249 -0.38 4.44 4.41
C PHE A 249 0.15 5.88 4.57
N ILE A 250 0.58 6.50 3.47
CA ILE A 250 1.05 7.89 3.46
C ILE A 250 -0.16 8.82 3.36
N PRO A 251 -0.53 9.55 4.43
CA PRO A 251 -1.64 10.50 4.40
C PRO A 251 -1.31 11.74 3.56
N TYR A 252 -2.34 12.51 3.18
CA TYR A 252 -2.18 13.69 2.32
C TYR A 252 -1.12 14.68 2.83
N ARG A 253 -1.11 14.98 4.13
CA ARG A 253 -0.11 15.91 4.72
C ARG A 253 1.33 15.41 4.61
N GLU A 254 1.55 14.09 4.72
CA GLU A 254 2.87 13.49 4.53
C GLU A 254 3.24 13.37 3.04
N PHE A 255 2.27 13.11 2.16
CA PHE A 255 2.46 13.11 0.73
C PHE A 255 3.04 14.45 0.23
N GLU A 256 2.48 15.57 0.70
CA GLU A 256 3.05 16.89 0.39
C GLU A 256 4.40 17.12 1.09
N SER A 257 4.46 16.91 2.40
CA SER A 257 5.63 17.27 3.20
C SER A 257 6.83 16.38 2.93
N VAL A 258 6.64 15.09 2.68
CA VAL A 258 7.72 14.09 2.50
C VAL A 258 8.09 13.93 1.04
N LEU A 259 7.11 13.79 0.15
CA LEU A 259 7.36 13.56 -1.28
C LEU A 259 7.49 14.87 -2.08
N GLY A 260 7.04 16.00 -1.53
CA GLY A 260 7.08 17.30 -2.19
C GLY A 260 6.10 17.44 -3.36
N ILE A 261 5.05 16.61 -3.38
CA ILE A 261 4.02 16.59 -4.41
C ILE A 261 2.78 17.27 -3.84
N CYS A 262 2.31 18.34 -4.48
CA CYS A 262 1.19 19.13 -4.00
C CYS A 262 -0.07 18.87 -4.82
N GLY A 263 -1.21 18.98 -4.14
CA GLY A 263 -2.52 18.94 -4.75
C GLY A 263 -3.27 17.63 -4.51
N ILE A 264 -4.55 17.76 -4.18
CA ILE A 264 -5.42 16.62 -3.87
C ILE A 264 -5.62 15.71 -5.08
N ASP A 265 -5.63 16.24 -6.31
CA ASP A 265 -5.75 15.44 -7.53
C ASP A 265 -4.54 14.52 -7.74
N GLU A 266 -3.34 14.99 -7.40
CA GLU A 266 -2.12 14.19 -7.47
C GLU A 266 -2.12 13.12 -6.37
N TYR A 267 -2.62 13.45 -5.17
CA TYR A 267 -2.79 12.49 -4.10
C TYR A 267 -3.81 11.39 -4.45
N ILE A 268 -4.94 11.75 -5.05
CA ILE A 268 -5.93 10.78 -5.54
C ILE A 268 -5.29 9.81 -6.54
N ARG A 269 -4.44 10.32 -7.44
CA ARG A 269 -3.81 9.51 -8.50
C ARG A 269 -2.67 8.63 -8.02
N TYR A 270 -1.88 9.10 -7.05
CA TYR A 270 -0.59 8.50 -6.72
C TYR A 270 -0.38 8.30 -5.22
N GLY A 271 -1.30 8.73 -4.36
CA GLY A 271 -1.14 8.74 -2.92
C GLY A 271 -1.22 7.37 -2.26
N GLY A 272 -0.86 7.36 -1.00
CA GLY A 272 -0.94 6.21 -0.11
C GLY A 272 0.36 5.44 0.06
N THR A 273 1.33 5.57 -0.83
CA THR A 273 2.63 4.88 -0.73
C THR A 273 3.81 5.81 -1.02
N MET A 274 5.01 5.41 -0.56
CA MET A 274 6.30 6.06 -0.88
C MET A 274 6.91 5.56 -2.19
N SER A 275 6.23 4.71 -2.93
CA SER A 275 6.81 4.02 -4.09
C SER A 275 6.95 4.90 -5.32
N LEU A 276 6.43 6.09 -5.26
CA LEU A 276 6.68 7.11 -6.27
C LEU A 276 8.17 7.52 -6.32
N GLY A 277 8.98 6.76 -5.60
CA GLY A 277 10.40 6.57 -5.84
C GLY A 277 11.24 7.80 -5.67
N GLY A 278 10.83 8.73 -4.88
CA GLY A 278 11.57 9.97 -4.87
C GLY A 278 11.53 10.58 -6.30
N ILE A 279 12.53 11.14 -6.68
CA ILE A 279 12.77 12.10 -7.77
C ILE A 279 12.23 11.74 -9.18
N HIS A 280 11.81 10.51 -9.47
CA HIS A 280 11.42 10.03 -10.81
C HIS A 280 10.00 9.44 -10.89
N TYR A 281 9.10 9.97 -10.14
CA TYR A 281 7.77 9.44 -10.03
C TYR A 281 6.92 9.54 -11.33
N ASN A 282 7.41 10.25 -12.34
CA ASN A 282 6.71 10.41 -13.61
C ASN A 282 6.83 9.22 -14.57
N GLU A 283 7.84 8.36 -14.42
CA GLU A 283 8.16 7.33 -15.42
C GLU A 283 7.82 5.91 -14.97
N THR A 284 7.80 5.67 -13.66
CA THR A 284 7.56 4.34 -13.09
C THR A 284 6.68 4.42 -11.84
N SER A 285 5.54 5.10 -11.92
CA SER A 285 4.61 5.10 -10.79
C SER A 285 4.11 3.67 -10.55
N THR A 286 4.05 3.27 -9.29
CA THR A 286 3.58 1.93 -8.89
C THR A 286 2.20 1.61 -9.43
N PHE A 287 1.37 2.62 -9.61
CA PHE A 287 0.00 2.48 -10.06
C PHE A 287 -0.23 3.10 -11.45
N ALA A 288 0.76 3.00 -12.32
CA ALA A 288 0.68 3.57 -13.68
C ALA A 288 -0.22 2.78 -14.63
N SER A 289 -0.39 1.47 -14.39
CA SER A 289 -1.19 0.57 -15.22
C SER A 289 -1.88 -0.51 -14.38
N LYS A 290 -2.81 -1.24 -15.01
CA LYS A 290 -3.46 -2.40 -14.36
C LYS A 290 -2.41 -3.45 -13.95
N GLU A 291 -1.47 -3.76 -14.83
CA GLU A 291 -0.41 -4.75 -14.56
C GLU A 291 0.41 -4.37 -13.34
N SER A 292 0.73 -3.09 -13.16
CA SER A 292 1.49 -2.62 -11.99
C SER A 292 0.66 -2.65 -10.70
N THR A 293 -0.66 -2.47 -10.79
CA THR A 293 -1.55 -2.62 -9.64
C THR A 293 -1.74 -4.09 -9.26
N ASP A 294 -1.92 -4.96 -10.24
CA ASP A 294 -2.04 -6.41 -10.04
C ASP A 294 -0.74 -6.97 -9.44
N GLU A 295 0.43 -6.57 -9.97
CA GLU A 295 1.73 -6.93 -9.40
C GLU A 295 1.89 -6.47 -7.94
N TYR A 296 1.38 -5.29 -7.60
CA TYR A 296 1.40 -4.82 -6.21
C TYR A 296 0.50 -5.67 -5.31
N VAL A 297 -0.71 -5.98 -5.74
CA VAL A 297 -1.63 -6.86 -4.99
C VAL A 297 -1.00 -8.24 -4.79
N ASP A 298 -0.43 -8.83 -5.85
CA ASP A 298 0.22 -10.14 -5.77
C ASP A 298 1.44 -10.12 -4.85
N THR A 299 2.31 -9.12 -4.97
CA THR A 299 3.61 -9.12 -4.29
C THR A 299 3.58 -8.54 -2.88
N ALA A 300 2.76 -7.51 -2.63
CA ALA A 300 2.71 -6.83 -1.36
C ALA A 300 1.59 -7.36 -0.44
N ILE A 301 0.56 -7.96 -1.00
CA ILE A 301 -0.60 -8.42 -0.28
C ILE A 301 -0.68 -9.95 -0.31
N ALA A 302 -0.93 -10.57 -1.47
CA ALA A 302 -1.16 -12.00 -1.56
C ALA A 302 0.04 -12.84 -1.07
N ARG A 303 1.27 -12.48 -1.46
CA ARG A 303 2.47 -13.18 -0.96
C ARG A 303 2.70 -12.99 0.54
N ASN A 304 2.31 -11.84 1.07
CA ASN A 304 2.40 -11.59 2.50
C ASN A 304 1.47 -12.51 3.27
N ILE A 305 0.20 -12.60 2.84
CA ILE A 305 -0.79 -13.51 3.41
C ILE A 305 -0.35 -14.98 3.27
N GLN A 306 0.14 -15.39 2.09
CA GLN A 306 0.66 -16.74 1.87
C GLN A 306 1.81 -17.08 2.83
N HIS A 307 2.71 -16.12 3.05
CA HIS A 307 3.82 -16.30 3.95
C HIS A 307 3.35 -16.46 5.39
N SER A 308 2.46 -15.57 5.86
CA SER A 308 1.87 -15.65 7.19
C SER A 308 1.18 -16.99 7.42
N LEU A 309 0.31 -17.43 6.51
CA LEU A 309 -0.43 -18.71 6.64
C LEU A 309 0.50 -19.93 6.66
N ARG A 310 1.67 -19.83 6.04
CA ARG A 310 2.67 -20.91 6.06
C ARG A 310 3.42 -20.99 7.37
N CYS A 311 3.77 -19.82 7.93
CA CYS A 311 4.64 -19.72 9.09
C CYS A 311 3.89 -19.83 10.42
N TYR A 312 2.59 -19.52 10.44
CA TYR A 312 1.84 -19.35 11.69
C TYR A 312 0.65 -20.30 11.81
N GLN A 313 0.47 -20.83 13.01
CA GLN A 313 -0.68 -21.67 13.37
C GLN A 313 -1.70 -20.80 14.11
N TYR A 314 -2.71 -20.33 13.38
CA TYR A 314 -3.70 -19.37 13.89
C TYR A 314 -4.81 -20.01 14.77
N GLU A 315 -4.59 -21.04 15.52
CA GLU A 315 -5.57 -21.69 16.42
C GLU A 315 -7.03 -21.72 15.89
N GLY A 316 -7.22 -21.86 14.58
CA GLY A 316 -8.52 -21.87 13.91
C GLY A 316 -9.00 -20.53 13.35
N HIS A 317 -8.36 -19.42 13.66
CA HIS A 317 -8.58 -18.13 13.00
C HIS A 317 -8.00 -18.17 11.58
N PHE A 318 -8.62 -17.52 10.62
CA PHE A 318 -8.26 -17.59 9.19
C PHE A 318 -8.20 -19.02 8.59
N ARG A 319 -9.03 -19.92 9.14
CA ARG A 319 -9.07 -21.31 8.68
C ARG A 319 -9.41 -21.43 7.20
N HIS A 320 -10.33 -20.62 6.73
CA HIS A 320 -10.78 -20.66 5.32
C HIS A 320 -9.75 -20.08 4.37
N LEU A 321 -8.95 -19.08 4.80
CA LEU A 321 -7.79 -18.62 4.02
C LEU A 321 -6.74 -19.73 3.88
N ARG A 322 -6.54 -20.52 4.91
CA ARG A 322 -5.63 -21.66 4.86
C ARG A 322 -6.12 -22.74 3.89
N ASP A 323 -7.41 -23.03 3.88
CA ASP A 323 -8.01 -23.96 2.91
C ASP A 323 -7.80 -23.48 1.46
N LEU A 324 -7.93 -22.18 1.18
CA LEU A 324 -7.63 -21.59 -0.12
C LEU A 324 -6.13 -21.65 -0.46
N TYR A 325 -5.27 -21.45 0.54
CA TYR A 325 -3.82 -21.58 0.34
C TYR A 325 -3.41 -23.00 -0.02
N GLU A 326 -3.95 -24.01 0.67
CA GLU A 326 -3.67 -25.42 0.40
C GLU A 326 -4.17 -25.87 -1.00
N LYS A 327 -5.21 -25.22 -1.54
CA LYS A 327 -5.74 -25.44 -2.89
C LYS A 327 -5.03 -24.62 -3.98
N ASP A 328 -4.07 -23.78 -3.64
CA ASP A 328 -3.41 -22.83 -4.54
C ASP A 328 -4.36 -21.79 -5.18
N GLU A 329 -5.46 -21.48 -4.49
CA GLU A 329 -6.52 -20.55 -4.91
C GLU A 329 -6.47 -19.19 -4.19
N LEU A 330 -5.65 -19.05 -3.15
CA LEU A 330 -5.64 -17.89 -2.26
C LEU A 330 -5.36 -16.57 -3.01
N THR A 331 -4.35 -16.54 -3.88
CA THR A 331 -4.02 -15.32 -4.65
C THR A 331 -5.18 -14.87 -5.53
N SER A 332 -5.82 -15.82 -6.20
CA SER A 332 -6.99 -15.54 -7.04
C SER A 332 -8.17 -15.04 -6.21
N ALA A 333 -8.37 -15.59 -5.01
CA ALA A 333 -9.42 -15.18 -4.08
C ALA A 333 -9.18 -13.75 -3.55
N ILE A 334 -7.95 -13.41 -3.17
CA ILE A 334 -7.59 -12.06 -2.71
C ILE A 334 -7.80 -11.04 -3.82
N ASN A 335 -7.28 -11.32 -5.02
CA ASN A 335 -7.47 -10.44 -6.18
C ASN A 335 -8.94 -10.23 -6.46
N ARG A 336 -9.74 -11.29 -6.37
CA ARG A 336 -11.19 -11.21 -6.54
C ARG A 336 -11.86 -10.29 -5.51
N VAL A 337 -11.52 -10.40 -4.22
CA VAL A 337 -12.08 -9.53 -3.19
C VAL A 337 -11.69 -8.07 -3.40
N VAL A 338 -10.43 -7.81 -3.75
CA VAL A 338 -9.96 -6.44 -4.05
C VAL A 338 -10.65 -5.88 -5.30
N GLU A 339 -10.84 -6.69 -6.35
CA GLU A 339 -11.59 -6.32 -7.54
C GLU A 339 -13.07 -6.06 -7.21
N ASP A 340 -13.71 -6.91 -6.41
CA ASP A 340 -15.11 -6.72 -5.98
C ASP A 340 -15.32 -5.41 -5.22
N ILE A 341 -14.39 -5.06 -4.33
CA ILE A 341 -14.42 -3.77 -3.62
C ILE A 341 -14.38 -2.61 -4.62
N ASN A 342 -13.51 -2.69 -5.63
CA ASN A 342 -13.39 -1.66 -6.67
C ASN A 342 -14.59 -1.64 -7.63
N HIS A 343 -15.12 -2.81 -7.99
CA HIS A 343 -16.31 -2.92 -8.84
C HIS A 343 -17.55 -2.35 -8.15
N ARG A 344 -17.78 -2.64 -6.86
CA ARG A 344 -18.87 -2.06 -6.08
C ARG A 344 -18.75 -0.54 -6.01
N PHE A 345 -17.58 -0.04 -5.70
CA PHE A 345 -17.28 1.39 -5.70
C PHE A 345 -17.61 2.04 -7.07
N THR A 346 -17.16 1.43 -8.16
CA THR A 346 -17.41 1.94 -9.51
C THR A 346 -18.92 1.87 -9.87
N LEU A 347 -19.61 0.79 -9.49
CA LEU A 347 -21.06 0.67 -9.67
C LEU A 347 -21.83 1.74 -8.88
N GLU A 348 -21.42 2.04 -7.65
CA GLU A 348 -22.01 3.13 -6.87
C GLU A 348 -21.86 4.47 -7.59
N VAL A 349 -20.66 4.78 -8.09
CA VAL A 349 -20.42 6.00 -8.88
C VAL A 349 -21.28 6.04 -10.14
N LEU A 350 -21.37 4.93 -10.90
CA LEU A 350 -22.18 4.85 -12.11
C LEU A 350 -23.70 4.86 -11.83
N SER A 351 -24.13 4.49 -10.62
CA SER A 351 -25.55 4.42 -10.21
C SER A 351 -26.03 5.71 -9.58
N GLN A 352 -25.16 6.55 -9.06
CA GLN A 352 -25.51 7.90 -8.63
C GLN A 352 -25.99 8.67 -9.85
N ASP A 353 -27.24 9.14 -9.76
CA ASP A 353 -27.89 9.87 -10.84
C ASP A 353 -26.95 10.99 -11.31
N TRP A 354 -26.59 11.03 -12.60
CA TRP A 354 -25.78 12.08 -13.25
C TRP A 354 -26.37 13.48 -13.06
N ARG A 355 -27.38 13.58 -12.26
CA ARG A 355 -28.02 14.78 -11.74
C ARG A 355 -27.32 15.35 -10.51
N SER A 356 -26.10 14.89 -10.16
CA SER A 356 -25.38 15.61 -9.12
C SER A 356 -25.23 17.06 -9.60
N HIS A 357 -25.75 17.96 -8.80
CA HIS A 357 -25.93 19.37 -9.17
C HIS A 357 -24.60 20.10 -9.44
N ASP A 358 -23.48 19.57 -8.96
CA ASP A 358 -22.16 20.13 -9.20
C ASP A 358 -21.79 20.15 -10.70
N LEU A 359 -22.27 19.16 -11.44
CA LEU A 359 -22.09 19.07 -12.88
C LEU A 359 -23.12 19.89 -13.66
N GLY A 360 -24.33 20.02 -13.11
CA GLY A 360 -25.33 20.95 -13.62
C GLY A 360 -24.84 22.40 -13.58
N ILE A 361 -24.02 22.76 -12.59
CA ILE A 361 -23.42 24.10 -12.47
C ILE A 361 -22.33 24.32 -13.51
N SER A 362 -21.40 23.38 -13.68
CA SER A 362 -20.41 23.44 -14.75
C SER A 362 -21.05 23.50 -16.13
N ALA A 363 -22.08 22.66 -16.37
CA ALA A 363 -22.83 22.68 -17.62
C ALA A 363 -23.68 23.97 -17.80
N SER A 364 -24.21 24.57 -16.71
CA SER A 364 -24.95 25.83 -16.79
C SER A 364 -24.07 27.04 -16.99
N ASN A 365 -22.85 27.04 -16.40
CA ASN A 365 -21.86 28.09 -16.63
C ASN A 365 -21.25 28.01 -18.03
N LEU A 366 -20.98 26.80 -18.53
CA LEU A 366 -20.63 26.56 -19.94
C LEU A 366 -21.78 26.92 -20.89
N ARG A 367 -23.05 26.82 -20.47
CA ARG A 367 -24.22 27.30 -21.24
C ARG A 367 -24.35 28.83 -21.27
N ARG A 368 -23.80 29.56 -20.31
CA ARG A 368 -23.74 31.04 -20.34
C ARG A 368 -22.70 31.55 -21.34
N ASP A 369 -21.59 30.83 -21.55
CA ASP A 369 -20.54 31.17 -22.53
C ASP A 369 -20.83 30.64 -23.95
N ARG A 370 -22.10 30.39 -24.29
CA ARG A 370 -22.57 29.86 -25.58
C ARG A 370 -22.29 30.74 -26.78
N LYS A 371 -21.00 31.03 -27.06
CA LYS A 371 -20.59 31.46 -28.41
C LYS A 371 -19.65 30.48 -29.12
N LYS A 372 -19.25 29.37 -28.50
CA LYS A 372 -18.53 28.26 -29.17
C LYS A 372 -18.91 26.90 -28.53
N SER A 373 -20.03 26.34 -28.98
CA SER A 373 -20.39 24.98 -28.58
C SER A 373 -19.73 23.98 -29.51
N THR A 374 -18.71 23.30 -29.02
CA THR A 374 -18.24 22.02 -29.53
C THR A 374 -17.71 21.17 -28.38
N ASP A 375 -18.48 21.03 -27.31
CA ASP A 375 -18.18 19.99 -26.35
C ASP A 375 -18.58 18.65 -26.98
N ILE A 376 -17.63 17.74 -27.10
CA ILE A 376 -17.83 16.39 -27.65
C ILE A 376 -18.91 15.65 -26.86
N LEU A 377 -18.98 15.91 -25.55
CA LEU A 377 -19.96 15.31 -24.66
C LEU A 377 -21.41 15.73 -24.94
N ASP A 378 -21.66 16.91 -25.54
CA ASP A 378 -22.98 17.35 -25.95
C ASP A 378 -23.61 16.48 -27.06
N ARG A 379 -22.80 15.68 -27.74
CA ARG A 379 -23.19 14.77 -28.82
C ARG A 379 -23.47 13.35 -28.36
N ILE A 380 -23.16 13.04 -27.11
CA ILE A 380 -23.22 11.69 -26.53
C ILE A 380 -24.38 11.67 -25.52
N ASP A 381 -25.22 10.65 -25.60
CA ASP A 381 -26.17 10.35 -24.55
C ASP A 381 -25.43 9.67 -23.38
N LEU A 382 -24.91 10.50 -22.47
CA LEU A 382 -24.13 10.06 -21.32
C LEU A 382 -24.94 9.13 -20.40
N ALA A 383 -26.26 9.34 -20.28
CA ALA A 383 -27.10 8.50 -19.45
C ALA A 383 -27.21 7.08 -20.02
N LEU A 384 -27.35 6.95 -21.33
CA LEU A 384 -27.37 5.66 -22.01
C LEU A 384 -26.04 4.94 -21.93
N VAL A 385 -24.94 5.69 -22.12
CA VAL A 385 -23.57 5.14 -22.02
C VAL A 385 -23.30 4.62 -20.60
N THR A 386 -23.68 5.39 -19.58
CA THR A 386 -23.48 5.00 -18.18
C THR A 386 -24.33 3.78 -17.79
N ASP A 387 -25.58 3.73 -18.22
CA ASP A 387 -26.43 2.56 -17.98
C ASP A 387 -25.87 1.30 -18.68
N SER A 388 -25.32 1.46 -19.87
CA SER A 388 -24.64 0.38 -20.60
C SER A 388 -23.37 -0.08 -19.89
N LEU A 389 -22.55 0.84 -19.39
CA LEU A 389 -21.36 0.51 -18.59
C LEU A 389 -21.73 -0.23 -17.31
N ARG A 390 -22.77 0.22 -16.60
CA ARG A 390 -23.28 -0.44 -15.40
C ARG A 390 -23.69 -1.88 -15.69
N LYS A 391 -24.48 -2.10 -16.73
CA LYS A 391 -24.94 -3.44 -17.15
C LYS A 391 -23.76 -4.35 -17.52
N LEU A 392 -22.79 -3.84 -18.27
CA LEU A 392 -21.60 -4.60 -18.62
C LEU A 392 -20.77 -5.00 -17.38
N LEU A 393 -20.63 -4.09 -16.43
CA LEU A 393 -19.90 -4.35 -15.19
C LEU A 393 -20.63 -5.41 -14.32
N GLU A 394 -21.96 -5.35 -14.24
CA GLU A 394 -22.77 -6.36 -13.55
C GLU A 394 -22.66 -7.75 -14.22
N ILE A 395 -22.63 -7.80 -15.56
CA ILE A 395 -22.43 -9.04 -16.32
C ILE A 395 -21.02 -9.59 -16.11
N ARG A 396 -20.01 -8.72 -16.14
CA ARG A 396 -18.62 -9.08 -15.92
C ARG A 396 -18.40 -9.65 -14.52
N ASN A 397 -18.93 -9.03 -13.50
CA ASN A 397 -18.90 -9.53 -12.12
C ASN A 397 -19.48 -10.94 -11.99
N LYS A 398 -20.56 -11.26 -12.72
CA LYS A 398 -21.15 -12.60 -12.71
C LYS A 398 -20.32 -13.64 -13.45
N LYS A 399 -19.58 -13.25 -14.50
CA LYS A 399 -18.77 -14.15 -15.32
C LYS A 399 -17.39 -14.44 -14.70
N GLU A 400 -16.81 -13.50 -14.00
CA GLU A 400 -15.47 -13.61 -13.41
C GLU A 400 -15.45 -14.38 -12.08
N GLN A 401 -16.57 -14.94 -11.64
CA GLN A 401 -16.64 -15.85 -10.49
C GLN A 401 -16.01 -17.21 -10.82
N THR A 402 -14.71 -17.23 -11.08
CA THR A 402 -13.95 -18.45 -11.38
C THR A 402 -13.55 -19.22 -10.12
N VAL A 403 -13.40 -18.54 -8.99
CA VAL A 403 -13.19 -19.13 -7.66
C VAL A 403 -14.50 -19.07 -6.90
N ALA A 404 -14.96 -20.20 -6.39
CA ALA A 404 -16.14 -20.26 -5.53
C ALA A 404 -15.82 -19.65 -4.17
N LEU A 405 -15.94 -18.32 -4.07
CA LEU A 405 -15.83 -17.59 -2.81
C LEU A 405 -17.21 -17.59 -2.14
N ASP A 406 -17.28 -18.16 -0.96
CA ASP A 406 -18.42 -17.97 -0.06
C ASP A 406 -18.22 -16.70 0.79
N ASP A 407 -19.27 -16.29 1.49
CA ASP A 407 -19.24 -15.09 2.32
C ASP A 407 -18.20 -15.19 3.45
N VAL A 408 -17.86 -16.39 3.90
CA VAL A 408 -16.88 -16.61 4.98
C VAL A 408 -15.46 -16.35 4.48
N HIS A 409 -15.10 -16.87 3.29
CA HIS A 409 -13.81 -16.57 2.67
C HIS A 409 -13.63 -15.08 2.44
N ALA A 410 -14.68 -14.43 1.91
CA ALA A 410 -14.64 -12.99 1.64
C ALA A 410 -14.49 -12.17 2.93
N ALA A 411 -15.15 -12.60 4.03
CA ALA A 411 -15.04 -11.96 5.34
C ALA A 411 -13.63 -12.07 5.91
N GLU A 412 -13.04 -13.27 5.92
CA GLU A 412 -11.66 -13.48 6.42
C GLU A 412 -10.63 -12.70 5.57
N ILE A 413 -10.80 -12.65 4.24
CA ILE A 413 -9.91 -11.84 3.37
C ILE A 413 -10.02 -10.36 3.73
N LYS A 414 -11.25 -9.83 3.89
CA LYS A 414 -11.45 -8.43 4.26
C LYS A 414 -10.85 -8.10 5.62
N GLU A 415 -11.06 -8.96 6.60
CA GLU A 415 -10.46 -8.82 7.93
C GLU A 415 -8.92 -8.76 7.82
N TYR A 416 -8.33 -9.63 7.02
CA TYR A 416 -6.88 -9.60 6.79
C TYR A 416 -6.43 -8.31 6.10
N LEU A 417 -7.16 -7.83 5.10
CA LEU A 417 -6.85 -6.57 4.41
C LEU A 417 -6.94 -5.36 5.36
N ASP A 418 -7.86 -5.39 6.33
CA ASP A 418 -7.98 -4.37 7.38
C ASP A 418 -6.80 -4.42 8.34
N LEU A 419 -6.39 -5.60 8.78
CA LEU A 419 -5.19 -5.80 9.60
C LEU A 419 -3.89 -5.35 8.90
N LEU A 420 -3.82 -5.48 7.58
CA LEU A 420 -2.74 -4.92 6.76
C LEU A 420 -2.82 -3.39 6.58
N ASP A 421 -3.87 -2.74 7.06
CA ASP A 421 -4.14 -1.30 6.85
C ASP A 421 -4.34 -0.92 5.37
N LEU A 422 -4.78 -1.89 4.55
CA LEU A 422 -5.11 -1.63 3.16
C LEU A 422 -6.54 -1.14 3.00
N THR A 423 -7.46 -1.70 3.78
CA THR A 423 -8.87 -1.30 3.83
C THR A 423 -9.23 -0.79 5.22
N ARG A 424 -10.25 0.06 5.27
CA ARG A 424 -10.88 0.49 6.51
C ARG A 424 -12.38 0.60 6.31
N GLU A 425 -13.12 0.16 7.32
CA GLU A 425 -14.57 0.30 7.32
C GLU A 425 -14.98 1.64 7.95
N ILE A 426 -15.85 2.37 7.27
CA ILE A 426 -16.50 3.59 7.74
C ILE A 426 -17.97 3.26 7.98
N ASP A 427 -18.44 3.55 9.18
CA ASP A 427 -19.84 3.37 9.54
C ASP A 427 -20.76 4.25 8.67
N VAL A 428 -21.83 3.68 8.16
CA VAL A 428 -22.94 4.39 7.53
C VAL A 428 -24.16 4.19 8.42
N LEU A 429 -24.57 5.25 9.11
CA LEU A 429 -25.69 5.24 10.04
C LEU A 429 -26.93 5.83 9.35
N HIS A 430 -28.09 5.34 9.72
CA HIS A 430 -29.35 5.74 9.10
C HIS A 430 -30.26 6.45 10.11
N LEU A 431 -30.96 7.51 9.66
CA LEU A 431 -32.01 8.16 10.44
C LEU A 431 -33.29 8.25 9.58
N PRO A 432 -34.47 8.10 10.17
CA PRO A 432 -34.74 7.86 11.60
C PRO A 432 -34.51 6.42 12.08
N ASP A 433 -34.27 5.45 11.17
CA ASP A 433 -34.11 4.04 11.54
C ASP A 433 -32.67 3.74 11.99
N VAL A 434 -32.48 3.78 13.30
CA VAL A 434 -31.17 3.55 13.95
C VAL A 434 -30.77 2.06 13.96
N SER A 435 -31.70 1.15 13.68
CA SER A 435 -31.42 -0.30 13.63
C SER A 435 -30.68 -0.70 12.37
N THR A 436 -30.81 0.06 11.31
CA THR A 436 -30.11 -0.14 10.05
C THR A 436 -28.71 0.47 10.15
N LYS A 437 -27.69 -0.39 10.10
CA LYS A 437 -26.29 -0.01 10.05
C LYS A 437 -25.67 -0.69 8.83
N SER A 438 -24.94 0.03 8.04
CA SER A 438 -24.13 -0.49 6.95
C SER A 438 -22.70 0.05 7.05
N GLU A 439 -21.79 -0.52 6.30
CA GLU A 439 -20.39 -0.15 6.30
C GLU A 439 -19.94 0.16 4.88
N ARG A 440 -19.07 1.14 4.78
CA ARG A 440 -18.44 1.57 3.53
C ARG A 440 -16.96 1.22 3.60
N THR A 441 -16.52 0.30 2.75
CA THR A 441 -15.11 -0.09 2.65
C THR A 441 -14.30 0.96 1.90
N VAL A 442 -13.32 1.55 2.56
CA VAL A 442 -12.39 2.52 1.99
C VAL A 442 -11.03 1.86 1.78
N ILE A 443 -10.42 2.03 0.61
CA ILE A 443 -9.03 1.63 0.37
C ILE A 443 -8.11 2.77 0.82
N ALA A 444 -7.20 2.48 1.75
CA ALA A 444 -6.29 3.45 2.34
C ALA A 444 -5.21 3.99 1.36
N GLN A 445 -5.07 3.36 0.21
CA GLN A 445 -4.14 3.77 -0.84
C GLN A 445 -4.93 4.31 -2.04
N PRO A 446 -5.20 5.61 -2.11
CA PRO A 446 -6.01 6.20 -3.18
C PRO A 446 -5.45 5.94 -4.57
N GLY A 447 -4.12 6.00 -4.76
CA GLY A 447 -3.50 5.71 -6.04
C GLY A 447 -3.79 4.31 -6.58
N LEU A 448 -3.83 3.30 -5.71
CA LEU A 448 -4.23 1.94 -6.08
C LEU A 448 -5.68 1.90 -6.59
N ARG A 449 -6.62 2.48 -5.83
CA ARG A 449 -8.04 2.52 -6.21
C ARG A 449 -8.26 3.26 -7.52
N TYR A 450 -7.63 4.44 -7.68
CA TYR A 450 -7.77 5.24 -8.89
C TYR A 450 -7.28 4.49 -10.13
N ALA A 451 -6.11 3.86 -10.07
CA ALA A 451 -5.55 3.11 -11.19
C ALA A 451 -6.41 1.89 -11.57
N GLN A 452 -6.96 1.17 -10.59
CA GLN A 452 -7.89 0.06 -10.85
C GLN A 452 -9.19 0.56 -11.49
N ALA A 453 -9.75 1.67 -11.01
CA ALA A 453 -10.98 2.26 -11.57
C ALA A 453 -10.75 2.77 -13.00
N ASP A 454 -9.63 3.46 -13.26
CA ASP A 454 -9.27 3.93 -14.61
C ASP A 454 -9.12 2.75 -15.59
N ALA A 455 -8.39 1.70 -15.19
CA ALA A 455 -8.21 0.51 -15.99
C ALA A 455 -9.53 -0.22 -16.28
N LEU A 456 -10.41 -0.30 -15.28
CA LEU A 456 -11.73 -0.91 -15.41
C LEU A 456 -12.61 -0.15 -16.42
N ILE A 457 -12.75 1.17 -16.26
CA ILE A 457 -13.56 2.00 -17.17
C ILE A 457 -13.00 1.94 -18.59
N ARG A 458 -11.69 2.00 -18.76
CA ARG A 458 -11.02 1.85 -20.07
C ARG A 458 -11.34 0.51 -20.71
N SER A 459 -11.25 -0.57 -19.94
CA SER A 459 -11.55 -1.93 -20.41
C SER A 459 -13.03 -2.08 -20.83
N LEU A 460 -13.96 -1.52 -20.05
CA LEU A 460 -15.38 -1.54 -20.38
C LEU A 460 -15.71 -0.76 -21.67
N LEU A 461 -15.08 0.39 -21.88
CA LEU A 461 -15.27 1.22 -23.09
C LEU A 461 -14.68 0.60 -24.36
N LEU A 462 -13.90 -0.49 -24.26
CA LEU A 462 -13.44 -1.27 -25.41
C LEU A 462 -14.45 -2.32 -25.86
N ASP A 463 -15.53 -2.55 -25.11
CA ASP A 463 -16.60 -3.50 -25.48
C ASP A 463 -17.28 -3.08 -26.78
N GLU A 464 -17.78 -4.08 -27.54
CA GLU A 464 -18.47 -3.88 -28.82
C GLU A 464 -19.69 -2.96 -28.69
N THR A 465 -20.33 -2.92 -27.55
CA THR A 465 -21.45 -2.02 -27.23
C THR A 465 -21.13 -0.55 -27.52
N PHE A 466 -19.85 -0.17 -27.38
CA PHE A 466 -19.36 1.20 -27.60
C PHE A 466 -18.65 1.37 -28.95
N SER A 467 -18.80 0.43 -29.88
CA SER A 467 -18.17 0.50 -31.21
C SER A 467 -18.53 1.74 -32.02
N ALA A 468 -19.73 2.31 -31.77
CA ALA A 468 -20.18 3.54 -32.42
C ALA A 468 -19.44 4.82 -31.94
N LEU A 469 -18.81 4.77 -30.75
CA LEU A 469 -18.03 5.90 -30.22
C LEU A 469 -16.63 5.91 -30.82
N SER A 470 -16.22 7.05 -31.34
CA SER A 470 -14.83 7.30 -31.72
C SER A 470 -13.86 7.22 -30.51
N LEU A 471 -12.58 7.06 -30.76
CA LEU A 471 -11.57 7.07 -29.70
C LEU A 471 -11.62 8.34 -28.84
N VAL A 472 -11.84 9.50 -29.48
CA VAL A 472 -11.92 10.80 -28.79
C VAL A 472 -13.15 10.87 -27.89
N GLU A 473 -14.28 10.38 -28.35
CA GLU A 473 -15.53 10.32 -27.56
C GLU A 473 -15.39 9.34 -26.37
N ARG A 474 -14.80 8.17 -26.58
CA ARG A 474 -14.52 7.22 -25.47
C ARG A 474 -13.60 7.84 -24.42
N THR A 475 -12.55 8.56 -24.86
CA THR A 475 -11.63 9.26 -23.94
C THR A 475 -12.37 10.35 -23.17
N ALA A 476 -13.25 11.13 -23.81
CA ALA A 476 -14.05 12.16 -23.15
C ALA A 476 -15.01 11.55 -22.10
N VAL A 477 -15.68 10.45 -22.44
CA VAL A 477 -16.53 9.70 -21.49
C VAL A 477 -15.72 9.16 -20.32
N GLN A 478 -14.56 8.54 -20.59
CA GLN A 478 -13.66 8.05 -19.55
C GLN A 478 -13.26 9.17 -18.58
N GLN A 479 -12.78 10.30 -19.08
CA GLN A 479 -12.37 11.44 -18.25
C GLN A 479 -13.55 11.98 -17.42
N ARG A 480 -14.74 11.98 -17.99
CA ARG A 480 -15.94 12.39 -17.28
C ARG A 480 -16.24 11.49 -16.09
N ILE A 481 -16.25 10.17 -16.30
CA ILE A 481 -16.48 9.18 -15.24
C ILE A 481 -15.37 9.28 -14.17
N LEU A 482 -14.12 9.45 -14.59
CA LEU A 482 -13.00 9.62 -13.67
C LEU A 482 -13.12 10.89 -12.81
N THR A 483 -13.78 11.93 -13.29
CA THR A 483 -14.08 13.13 -12.49
C THR A 483 -15.05 12.81 -11.35
N GLU A 484 -16.09 12.01 -11.61
CA GLU A 484 -17.01 11.55 -10.56
C GLU A 484 -16.32 10.61 -9.57
N ILE A 485 -15.49 9.69 -10.08
CA ILE A 485 -14.67 8.80 -9.26
C ILE A 485 -13.78 9.62 -8.31
N LYS A 486 -13.14 10.69 -8.79
CA LYS A 486 -12.34 11.58 -7.95
C LYS A 486 -13.17 12.27 -6.85
N GLY A 487 -14.39 12.68 -7.18
CA GLY A 487 -15.31 13.24 -6.19
C GLY A 487 -15.58 12.25 -5.05
N ARG A 488 -15.95 11.03 -5.38
CA ARG A 488 -16.21 9.97 -4.40
C ARG A 488 -14.95 9.55 -3.64
N MET A 489 -13.80 9.51 -4.30
CA MET A 489 -12.52 9.24 -3.63
C MET A 489 -12.11 10.35 -2.67
N LEU A 490 -12.43 11.61 -2.97
CA LEU A 490 -12.19 12.73 -2.06
C LEU A 490 -12.97 12.55 -0.75
N GLU A 491 -14.24 12.12 -0.84
CA GLU A 491 -15.03 11.78 0.35
C GLU A 491 -14.35 10.66 1.17
N ASP A 492 -13.93 9.58 0.51
CA ASP A 492 -13.24 8.45 1.15
C ASP A 492 -11.96 8.89 1.88
N ILE A 493 -11.14 9.71 1.23
CA ILE A 493 -9.89 10.25 1.80
C ILE A 493 -10.19 11.10 3.04
N VAL A 494 -11.14 12.04 2.94
CA VAL A 494 -11.49 12.93 4.05
C VAL A 494 -12.06 12.14 5.22
N LEU A 495 -12.96 11.19 4.98
CA LEU A 495 -13.53 10.32 6.01
C LEU A 495 -12.45 9.52 6.73
N LEU A 496 -11.59 8.85 5.97
CA LEU A 496 -10.52 8.01 6.50
C LEU A 496 -9.52 8.82 7.34
N GLU A 497 -8.99 9.90 6.78
CA GLU A 497 -7.99 10.71 7.48
C GLU A 497 -8.58 11.43 8.70
N THR A 498 -9.86 11.88 8.63
CA THR A 498 -10.56 12.46 9.77
C THR A 498 -10.76 11.43 10.89
N LYS A 499 -11.17 10.20 10.55
CA LYS A 499 -11.34 9.10 11.52
C LYS A 499 -10.03 8.78 12.23
N LEU A 500 -8.94 8.65 11.48
CA LEU A 500 -7.62 8.33 12.04
C LEU A 500 -7.03 9.46 12.90
N ALA A 501 -7.30 10.71 12.52
CA ALA A 501 -6.85 11.89 13.31
C ALA A 501 -7.66 12.13 14.58
N ASN A 502 -8.84 11.51 14.72
CA ASN A 502 -9.75 11.72 15.84
C ASN A 502 -10.15 10.38 16.51
N PRO A 503 -9.22 9.63 17.12
CA PRO A 503 -9.50 8.29 17.66
C PRO A 503 -10.54 8.29 18.81
N LYS A 504 -10.74 9.42 19.48
CA LYS A 504 -11.72 9.59 20.56
C LYS A 504 -13.10 10.02 20.08
N LYS A 505 -13.24 10.37 18.79
CA LYS A 505 -14.50 10.83 18.19
C LYS A 505 -15.04 9.78 17.24
N GLN A 506 -16.35 9.82 17.03
CA GLN A 506 -16.98 8.96 16.03
C GLN A 506 -17.08 9.73 14.72
N VAL A 507 -16.56 9.12 13.65
CA VAL A 507 -16.61 9.67 12.29
C VAL A 507 -17.35 8.68 11.41
N PHE A 508 -18.45 9.12 10.81
CA PHE A 508 -19.35 8.27 10.03
C PHE A 508 -20.11 9.08 8.98
N VAL A 509 -20.70 8.38 8.01
CA VAL A 509 -21.67 8.91 7.05
C VAL A 509 -23.06 8.83 7.67
N LEU A 510 -23.90 9.85 7.52
CA LEU A 510 -25.26 9.83 8.03
C LEU A 510 -26.28 9.93 6.91
N GLN A 511 -26.96 8.82 6.65
CA GLN A 511 -27.99 8.71 5.62
C GLN A 511 -29.39 9.00 6.13
N PHE A 512 -30.19 9.64 5.26
CA PHE A 512 -31.61 9.92 5.46
C PHE A 512 -32.41 9.25 4.32
N PRO A 513 -33.74 9.17 4.41
CA PRO A 513 -34.57 8.66 3.32
C PRO A 513 -34.33 9.40 1.99
N VAL A 514 -33.92 10.66 2.05
CA VAL A 514 -33.53 11.48 0.89
C VAL A 514 -32.23 12.21 1.19
N GLY A 515 -31.10 11.76 0.61
CA GLY A 515 -29.77 12.36 0.76
C GLY A 515 -29.07 11.98 2.06
N GLU A 516 -27.88 12.53 2.24
CA GLU A 516 -26.98 12.19 3.36
C GLU A 516 -26.21 13.44 3.81
N PHE A 517 -25.56 13.36 4.96
CA PHE A 517 -24.39 14.15 5.28
C PHE A 517 -23.17 13.31 4.93
N ASP A 518 -22.30 13.84 4.09
CA ASP A 518 -21.11 13.11 3.61
C ASP A 518 -20.19 12.68 4.76
N MET A 519 -20.15 13.48 5.86
CA MET A 519 -19.45 13.13 7.08
C MET A 519 -20.09 13.80 8.30
N VAL A 520 -20.18 13.03 9.39
CA VAL A 520 -20.49 13.54 10.73
C VAL A 520 -19.32 13.23 11.65
N VAL A 521 -18.88 14.22 12.42
CA VAL A 521 -17.90 14.07 13.49
C VAL A 521 -18.59 14.32 14.81
N PHE A 522 -18.88 13.24 15.54
CA PHE A 522 -19.49 13.29 16.87
C PHE A 522 -18.44 13.19 17.95
N ASP A 523 -18.48 14.12 18.89
CA ASP A 523 -17.63 14.16 20.06
C ASP A 523 -18.42 13.67 21.28
N PRO A 524 -18.21 12.43 21.75
CA PRO A 524 -18.95 11.88 22.89
C PRO A 524 -18.66 12.63 24.21
N GLU A 525 -17.44 13.17 24.39
CA GLU A 525 -17.06 13.90 25.60
C GLU A 525 -17.75 15.27 25.66
N ALA A 526 -17.85 15.96 24.52
CA ALA A 526 -18.54 17.24 24.42
C ALA A 526 -20.06 17.09 24.23
N GLY A 527 -20.58 15.92 23.90
CA GLY A 527 -21.97 15.66 23.57
C GLY A 527 -22.48 16.48 22.39
N SER A 528 -21.64 16.74 21.39
CA SER A 528 -21.96 17.61 20.25
C SER A 528 -21.39 17.08 18.95
N CYS A 529 -21.90 17.55 17.81
CA CYS A 529 -21.42 17.09 16.51
C CYS A 529 -21.13 18.25 15.54
N ARG A 530 -20.38 17.94 14.49
CA ARG A 530 -20.18 18.77 13.30
C ARG A 530 -20.62 17.97 12.08
N ILE A 531 -21.24 18.63 11.13
CA ILE A 531 -21.74 18.01 9.90
C ILE A 531 -21.04 18.62 8.67
N PHE A 532 -20.76 17.77 7.71
CA PHE A 532 -19.95 18.12 6.55
C PHE A 532 -20.58 17.65 5.25
N GLU A 533 -20.39 18.47 4.21
CA GLU A 533 -20.47 18.10 2.79
C GLU A 533 -19.08 18.15 2.20
N ILE A 534 -18.76 17.24 1.28
CA ILE A 534 -17.43 17.12 0.65
C ILE A 534 -17.60 17.21 -0.86
N LYS A 535 -16.99 18.21 -1.48
CA LYS A 535 -17.19 18.51 -2.91
C LYS A 535 -15.87 18.68 -3.64
N HIS A 536 -15.71 17.97 -4.74
CA HIS A 536 -14.52 18.05 -5.61
C HIS A 536 -14.56 19.28 -6.55
N SER A 537 -15.29 20.31 -6.23
CA SER A 537 -15.37 21.54 -7.01
C SER A 537 -14.49 22.64 -6.44
N GLU A 538 -14.11 23.60 -7.28
CA GLU A 538 -13.37 24.81 -6.87
C GLU A 538 -14.30 25.98 -6.62
N GLU A 539 -15.56 25.92 -7.11
CA GLU A 539 -16.55 26.97 -6.96
C GLU A 539 -17.52 26.65 -5.83
N ALA A 540 -17.81 27.64 -5.00
CA ALA A 540 -18.84 27.57 -3.98
C ALA A 540 -20.22 27.82 -4.61
N ALA A 541 -21.19 26.95 -4.29
CA ALA A 541 -22.54 27.06 -4.80
C ALA A 541 -23.58 26.65 -3.74
N SER A 542 -24.69 27.40 -3.67
CA SER A 542 -25.75 27.19 -2.67
C SER A 542 -26.36 25.79 -2.67
N GLN A 543 -26.26 25.09 -3.77
CA GLN A 543 -26.77 23.72 -3.91
C GLN A 543 -25.92 22.68 -3.14
N GLN A 544 -24.64 23.00 -2.88
CA GLN A 544 -23.70 22.09 -2.21
C GLN A 544 -23.99 21.93 -0.72
N TYR A 545 -24.59 22.93 -0.09
CA TYR A 545 -24.91 22.89 1.35
C TYR A 545 -26.39 22.68 1.65
N ARG A 546 -27.22 22.35 0.64
CA ARG A 546 -28.67 22.20 0.81
C ARG A 546 -29.07 21.24 1.94
N HIS A 547 -28.29 20.15 2.11
CA HIS A 547 -28.53 19.19 3.18
C HIS A 547 -28.13 19.72 4.56
N LEU A 548 -27.08 20.53 4.65
CA LEU A 548 -26.63 21.14 5.91
C LEU A 548 -27.61 22.18 6.49
N ILE A 549 -28.52 22.73 5.65
CA ILE A 549 -29.53 23.70 6.08
C ILE A 549 -30.93 23.10 6.18
N ASP A 550 -31.09 21.82 5.85
CA ASP A 550 -32.35 21.10 5.98
C ASP A 550 -32.73 20.98 7.46
N ALA A 551 -33.83 21.65 7.85
CA ALA A 551 -34.24 21.75 9.26
C ALA A 551 -34.61 20.39 9.86
N GLU A 552 -35.24 19.49 9.08
CA GLU A 552 -35.66 18.17 9.54
C GLU A 552 -34.43 17.30 9.82
N LYS A 553 -33.48 17.23 8.87
CA LYS A 553 -32.23 16.49 9.04
C LYS A 553 -31.40 17.01 10.22
N CYS A 554 -31.26 18.32 10.36
CA CYS A 554 -30.56 18.91 11.47
C CYS A 554 -31.22 18.55 12.81
N THR A 555 -32.55 18.67 12.92
CA THR A 555 -33.29 18.33 14.15
C THR A 555 -33.14 16.85 14.51
N GLN A 556 -33.26 15.94 13.56
CA GLN A 556 -33.06 14.50 13.78
C GLN A 556 -31.62 14.21 14.24
N THR A 557 -30.63 14.88 13.65
CA THR A 557 -29.22 14.73 14.00
C THR A 557 -28.94 15.26 15.40
N GLU A 558 -29.43 16.46 15.74
CA GLU A 558 -29.26 17.06 17.07
C GLU A 558 -29.93 16.24 18.16
N HIS A 559 -31.09 15.66 17.88
CA HIS A 559 -31.76 14.77 18.82
C HIS A 559 -30.90 13.55 19.17
N ARG A 560 -30.10 13.04 18.23
CA ARG A 560 -29.31 11.82 18.41
C ARG A 560 -27.89 12.09 18.88
N TYR A 561 -27.23 13.11 18.31
CA TYR A 561 -25.80 13.37 18.46
C TYR A 561 -25.49 14.71 19.14
N GLY A 562 -26.51 15.34 19.76
CA GLY A 562 -26.38 16.64 20.41
C GLY A 562 -26.26 17.81 19.43
N PRO A 563 -26.08 19.05 19.97
CA PRO A 563 -26.10 20.25 19.15
C PRO A 563 -25.06 20.21 18.01
N ILE A 564 -25.50 20.72 16.84
CA ILE A 564 -24.62 20.89 15.68
C ILE A 564 -23.79 22.17 15.89
N THR A 565 -22.51 22.02 16.17
CA THR A 565 -21.57 23.12 16.44
C THR A 565 -20.90 23.67 15.18
N GLY A 566 -21.01 22.98 14.05
CA GLY A 566 -20.44 23.42 12.77
C GLY A 566 -21.11 22.77 11.58
N LYS A 567 -21.36 23.60 10.56
CA LYS A 567 -21.88 23.22 9.25
C LYS A 567 -20.84 23.61 8.21
N ILE A 568 -20.17 22.62 7.61
CA ILE A 568 -18.95 22.84 6.86
C ILE A 568 -19.06 22.17 5.49
N VAL A 569 -18.70 22.91 4.44
CA VAL A 569 -18.47 22.37 3.10
C VAL A 569 -16.96 22.30 2.89
N LEU A 570 -16.41 21.09 2.73
CA LEU A 570 -15.03 20.88 2.32
C LEU A 570 -14.97 20.85 0.79
N TYR A 571 -14.17 21.72 0.19
CA TYR A 571 -14.07 21.85 -1.26
C TYR A 571 -12.66 22.28 -1.70
N ARG A 572 -12.40 22.36 -3.00
CA ARG A 572 -11.06 22.69 -3.51
C ARG A 572 -10.76 24.19 -3.65
N GLY A 573 -11.78 25.05 -3.50
CA GLY A 573 -11.62 26.50 -3.57
C GLY A 573 -11.06 27.13 -2.31
N GLU A 574 -10.94 28.45 -2.27
CA GLU A 574 -10.45 29.22 -1.13
C GLU A 574 -11.45 29.21 0.04
N SER A 575 -10.93 29.14 1.27
CA SER A 575 -11.76 29.13 2.47
C SER A 575 -12.54 30.44 2.60
N GLN A 576 -13.87 30.36 2.75
CA GLN A 576 -14.79 31.49 2.81
C GLN A 576 -16.07 31.14 3.58
N VAL A 577 -16.95 32.13 3.80
CA VAL A 577 -18.28 31.91 4.38
C VAL A 577 -19.32 32.36 3.35
N VAL A 578 -20.26 31.47 3.03
CA VAL A 578 -21.36 31.74 2.10
C VAL A 578 -22.68 31.44 2.81
N ASP A 579 -23.58 32.41 2.91
CA ASP A 579 -24.90 32.28 3.57
C ASP A 579 -24.82 31.71 5.00
N GLY A 580 -23.74 31.99 5.73
CA GLY A 580 -23.53 31.51 7.10
C GLY A 580 -22.97 30.08 7.18
N ILE A 581 -22.73 29.43 6.07
CA ILE A 581 -22.07 28.11 5.96
C ILE A 581 -20.58 28.31 5.74
N GLN A 582 -19.77 27.59 6.49
CA GLN A 582 -18.32 27.61 6.36
C GLN A 582 -17.88 26.76 5.18
N TYR A 583 -17.32 27.37 4.15
CA TYR A 583 -16.58 26.69 3.09
C TYR A 583 -15.11 26.66 3.47
N GLN A 584 -14.53 25.48 3.54
CA GLN A 584 -13.14 25.29 3.91
C GLN A 584 -12.39 24.56 2.80
N ASN A 585 -11.18 25.04 2.48
CA ASN A 585 -10.31 24.35 1.54
C ASN A 585 -9.95 22.95 2.08
N VAL A 586 -10.22 21.91 1.29
CA VAL A 586 -10.03 20.52 1.71
C VAL A 586 -8.56 20.16 1.92
N GLU A 587 -7.66 20.75 1.14
CA GLU A 587 -6.22 20.52 1.28
C GLU A 587 -5.68 21.14 2.58
N GLU A 588 -6.15 22.35 2.92
CA GLU A 588 -5.84 22.98 4.22
C GLU A 588 -6.39 22.16 5.37
N TYR A 589 -7.63 21.65 5.24
CA TYR A 589 -8.23 20.78 6.24
C TYR A 589 -7.38 19.53 6.48
N LEU A 590 -6.96 18.83 5.43
CA LEU A 590 -6.15 17.62 5.52
C LEU A 590 -4.73 17.89 6.06
N ARG A 591 -4.11 19.03 5.70
CA ARG A 591 -2.78 19.44 6.23
C ARG A 591 -2.79 19.67 7.74
N HIS A 592 -3.87 20.22 8.27
CA HIS A 592 -3.98 20.54 9.69
C HIS A 592 -4.47 19.38 10.55
N MET A 593 -4.71 18.21 9.98
CA MET A 593 -5.01 17.01 10.75
C MET A 593 -3.77 16.49 11.45
N ASN A 594 -3.61 16.84 12.72
CA ASN A 594 -2.63 16.19 13.56
C ASN A 594 -3.16 14.81 13.99
N LYS A 595 -2.30 13.80 14.00
CA LYS A 595 -2.59 12.60 14.79
C LYS A 595 -2.81 13.08 16.21
N GLY A 596 -4.01 12.90 16.73
CA GLY A 596 -4.28 13.11 18.16
C GLY A 596 -3.21 12.34 18.94
N GLY A 597 -2.41 13.05 19.71
CA GLY A 597 -1.29 12.52 20.46
C GLY A 597 -1.70 11.55 21.53
#